data_32d7e0bc1e3ebd00f2bfdd52430ab646
#
_entry.id   32d7e0bc1e3ebd00f2bfdd52430ab646
#
_cell.length_a   1.000
_cell.length_b   1.000
_cell.length_c   1.000
_cell.angle_alpha   90.00
_cell.angle_beta   90.00
_cell.angle_gamma   90.00
#
_symmetry.space_group_name_H-M   'P 1'
#
loop_
_entity.id
_entity.type
_entity.pdbx_description
1 polymer ?
#
loop_
_entity_poly.entity_id
_entity_poly.type
_entity_poly.pdbx_seq_one_letter_code
_entity_poly.pdbx_strand_id
1 'polypeptide(L)'
;MLKMPKRYDRKVKKMKKKYDELAAKILDEIGGKDNVINVFHCVTRLRFNLKDESIPDTDEIKKLQGVLGVNISGGQYQIIIGQDVSKLYKKVIEIGDFENQDAIDETLDEIKPKLNVKRIFSYFFDYMSGVMSPMIPAYAAAGLFKTIAVMFGPDLFGVWSITDDLYLLFDFAYNACFYFLPIYLGYTAAKKLGVNVILGMYVGGIMLVPGFVEIATTHESFTVLGIPCILGTYGNTIFPIILSVFALKYVDKLFDKIIPQVLSTSFKPFLELLVMLPLALCLFCPIGTLIGEGIAQLILMLNNAPIITGIVGGLWPFLILTGMHMPILYAVMLPNLYSVGYDTTLMAATALTNPALLGMTIAALLRIKNKQERNNIFGMFIAHNVGGISEPVLYGIGIKYKKPLIGLAIGGICGGLFVTFTHVVYYLGPNIPFIYTSLSFFQGGTMNFILYLIGAIIAFGVTFVITYLYGFDKNDLILKEEK
;
A
#
# COMPACT_ATOMS: atom_id res chain seq x y z
N MET A 1 -15.05 7.87 38.81
CA MET A 1 -14.40 6.57 38.45
C MET A 1 -15.52 5.51 38.29
N LEU A 2 -15.92 5.24 37.06
CA LEU A 2 -16.91 4.21 36.73
C LEU A 2 -16.25 2.82 36.85
N LYS A 3 -16.72 2.01 37.79
CA LYS A 3 -16.32 0.59 37.92
C LYS A 3 -16.83 -0.18 36.70
N MET A 4 -15.90 -0.62 35.83
CA MET A 4 -16.23 -1.51 34.71
C MET A 4 -16.82 -2.85 35.21
N PRO A 5 -17.76 -3.46 34.46
CA PRO A 5 -18.41 -4.69 34.87
C PRO A 5 -17.42 -5.88 34.91
N LYS A 6 -17.49 -6.69 35.98
CA LYS A 6 -16.60 -7.86 36.22
C LYS A 6 -16.49 -8.85 35.03
N ARG A 7 -17.45 -8.84 34.12
CA ARG A 7 -17.48 -9.67 32.89
C ARG A 7 -16.48 -9.17 31.85
N TYR A 8 -16.21 -7.86 31.83
CA TYR A 8 -15.21 -7.22 30.94
C TYR A 8 -13.77 -7.56 31.38
N ASP A 9 -13.51 -7.52 32.68
CA ASP A 9 -12.23 -7.87 33.27
C ASP A 9 -11.81 -9.33 33.01
N ARG A 10 -12.77 -10.28 33.09
CA ARG A 10 -12.51 -11.68 32.76
C ARG A 10 -12.18 -11.90 31.28
N LYS A 11 -12.82 -11.17 30.35
CA LYS A 11 -12.58 -11.26 28.92
C LYS A 11 -11.21 -10.69 28.56
N VAL A 12 -10.84 -9.57 29.16
CA VAL A 12 -9.53 -8.92 28.98
C VAL A 12 -8.41 -9.80 29.54
N LYS A 13 -8.54 -10.40 30.71
CA LYS A 13 -7.57 -11.36 31.27
C LYS A 13 -7.41 -12.61 30.41
N LYS A 14 -8.50 -13.15 29.87
CA LYS A 14 -8.46 -14.34 28.99
C LYS A 14 -7.78 -14.03 27.65
N MET A 15 -8.02 -12.83 27.09
CA MET A 15 -7.34 -12.37 25.87
C MET A 15 -5.84 -12.12 26.10
N LYS A 16 -5.48 -11.52 27.24
CA LYS A 16 -4.07 -11.26 27.60
C LYS A 16 -3.28 -12.58 27.67
N LYS A 17 -3.83 -13.59 28.36
CA LYS A 17 -3.24 -14.93 28.46
C LYS A 17 -3.07 -15.63 27.09
N LYS A 18 -4.01 -15.43 26.15
CA LYS A 18 -3.94 -16.00 24.81
C LYS A 18 -2.75 -15.46 23.99
N TYR A 19 -2.48 -14.16 24.06
CA TYR A 19 -1.35 -13.58 23.34
C TYR A 19 0.00 -13.90 24.00
N ASP A 20 0.04 -14.06 25.33
CA ASP A 20 1.23 -14.49 26.04
C ASP A 20 1.63 -15.92 25.61
N GLU A 21 0.67 -16.84 25.53
CA GLU A 21 0.90 -18.21 25.07
C GLU A 21 1.31 -18.29 23.59
N LEU A 22 0.70 -17.48 22.72
CA LEU A 22 1.05 -17.45 21.30
C LEU A 22 2.42 -16.85 21.06
N ALA A 23 2.76 -15.76 21.75
CA ALA A 23 4.08 -15.13 21.64
C ALA A 23 5.21 -16.07 22.07
N ALA A 24 5.00 -16.76 23.21
CA ALA A 24 5.99 -17.74 23.69
C ALA A 24 6.22 -18.88 22.71
N LYS A 25 5.14 -19.45 22.15
CA LYS A 25 5.25 -20.51 21.14
C LYS A 25 5.93 -20.06 19.85
N ILE A 26 5.59 -18.86 19.36
CA ILE A 26 6.25 -18.31 18.18
C ILE A 26 7.75 -18.15 18.42
N LEU A 27 8.13 -17.61 19.59
CA LEU A 27 9.55 -17.46 19.94
C LEU A 27 10.27 -18.80 20.04
N ASP A 28 9.64 -19.82 20.58
CA ASP A 28 10.20 -21.17 20.68
C ASP A 28 10.43 -21.77 19.29
N GLU A 29 9.42 -21.74 18.42
CA GLU A 29 9.48 -22.34 17.08
C GLU A 29 10.40 -21.60 16.10
N ILE A 30 10.74 -20.32 16.34
CA ILE A 30 11.73 -19.59 15.53
C ILE A 30 13.19 -19.78 16.02
N GLY A 31 13.40 -20.65 17.03
CA GLY A 31 14.72 -20.95 17.59
C GLY A 31 15.10 -20.08 18.80
N GLY A 32 14.11 -19.57 19.52
CA GLY A 32 14.31 -18.77 20.73
C GLY A 32 14.83 -17.35 20.45
N LYS A 33 15.00 -16.58 21.53
CA LYS A 33 15.50 -15.20 21.44
C LYS A 33 16.91 -15.11 20.84
N ASP A 34 17.71 -16.16 21.01
CA ASP A 34 19.09 -16.18 20.53
C ASP A 34 19.21 -16.26 19.01
N ASN A 35 18.18 -16.75 18.31
CA ASN A 35 18.09 -16.76 16.87
C ASN A 35 17.50 -15.46 16.28
N VAL A 36 16.89 -14.60 17.11
CA VAL A 36 16.29 -13.35 16.64
C VAL A 36 17.32 -12.24 16.70
N ILE A 37 17.54 -11.57 15.57
CA ILE A 37 18.36 -10.35 15.48
C ILE A 37 17.51 -9.15 15.86
N ASN A 38 16.33 -9.03 15.26
CA ASN A 38 15.34 -8.03 15.60
C ASN A 38 13.92 -8.47 15.20
N VAL A 39 12.92 -7.84 15.80
CA VAL A 39 11.50 -8.08 15.52
C VAL A 39 10.76 -6.77 15.38
N PHE A 40 9.87 -6.70 14.41
CA PHE A 40 9.01 -5.55 14.18
C PHE A 40 7.68 -6.02 13.57
N HIS A 41 6.72 -5.11 13.42
CA HIS A 41 5.43 -5.47 12.83
C HIS A 41 4.96 -4.41 11.85
N CYS A 42 4.20 -4.84 10.85
CA CYS A 42 3.36 -3.97 10.05
C CYS A 42 1.88 -4.12 10.46
N VAL A 43 0.96 -3.65 9.64
CA VAL A 43 -0.50 -3.66 9.97
C VAL A 43 -1.04 -5.07 10.27
N THR A 44 -0.49 -6.11 9.63
CA THR A 44 -1.01 -7.49 9.73
C THR A 44 0.04 -8.57 9.98
N ARG A 45 1.35 -8.24 9.95
CA ARG A 45 2.44 -9.21 10.01
C ARG A 45 3.41 -8.88 11.13
N LEU A 46 3.80 -9.92 11.85
CA LEU A 46 4.96 -9.93 12.73
C LEU A 46 6.17 -10.36 11.89
N ARG A 47 7.26 -9.62 11.94
CA ARG A 47 8.44 -9.81 11.10
C ARG A 47 9.68 -10.00 11.96
N PHE A 48 10.43 -11.04 11.66
CA PHE A 48 11.69 -11.36 12.32
C PHE A 48 12.83 -11.34 11.31
N ASN A 49 13.94 -10.74 11.69
CA ASN A 49 15.22 -11.01 11.08
C ASN A 49 15.91 -12.07 11.95
N LEU A 50 16.23 -13.21 11.37
CA LEU A 50 16.80 -14.35 12.06
C LEU A 50 18.28 -14.48 11.74
N LYS A 51 19.07 -15.00 12.68
CA LYS A 51 20.48 -15.33 12.45
C LYS A 51 20.62 -16.55 11.54
N ASP A 52 19.76 -17.53 11.75
CA ASP A 52 19.69 -18.75 10.96
C ASP A 52 18.22 -19.00 10.56
N GLU A 53 17.93 -18.87 9.27
CA GLU A 53 16.61 -19.08 8.68
C GLU A 53 16.23 -20.56 8.54
N SER A 54 17.15 -21.49 8.80
CA SER A 54 16.92 -22.94 8.72
C SER A 54 16.33 -23.52 10.01
N ILE A 55 16.42 -22.81 11.14
CA ILE A 55 15.96 -23.28 12.45
C ILE A 55 14.41 -23.27 12.56
N PRO A 56 13.65 -22.25 12.05
CA PRO A 56 12.21 -22.20 12.25
C PRO A 56 11.45 -23.39 11.69
N ASP A 57 10.61 -24.01 12.52
CA ASP A 57 9.63 -24.99 12.01
C ASP A 57 8.40 -24.25 11.46
N THR A 58 8.48 -23.95 10.15
CA THR A 58 7.44 -23.21 9.44
C THR A 58 6.09 -23.92 9.45
N ASP A 59 6.06 -25.26 9.48
CA ASP A 59 4.82 -26.02 9.43
C ASP A 59 4.16 -26.08 10.82
N GLU A 60 4.94 -26.14 11.89
CA GLU A 60 4.41 -26.02 13.24
C GLU A 60 3.92 -24.59 13.52
N ILE A 61 4.63 -23.56 13.09
CA ILE A 61 4.18 -22.16 13.22
C ILE A 61 2.84 -21.93 12.51
N LYS A 62 2.64 -22.50 11.31
CA LYS A 62 1.35 -22.38 10.58
C LYS A 62 0.18 -23.02 11.29
N LYS A 63 0.42 -24.03 12.16
CA LYS A 63 -0.63 -24.71 12.94
C LYS A 63 -1.05 -23.93 14.20
N LEU A 64 -0.26 -22.94 14.62
CA LEU A 64 -0.55 -22.17 15.82
C LEU A 64 -1.87 -21.39 15.68
N GLN A 65 -2.73 -21.53 16.67
CA GLN A 65 -4.01 -20.82 16.69
C GLN A 65 -3.81 -19.31 16.78
N GLY A 66 -4.11 -18.59 15.72
CA GLY A 66 -3.92 -17.14 15.60
C GLY A 66 -2.88 -16.76 14.55
N VAL A 67 -2.18 -17.72 13.97
CA VAL A 67 -1.34 -17.54 12.79
C VAL A 67 -2.18 -17.81 11.54
N LEU A 68 -2.21 -16.84 10.62
CA LEU A 68 -2.92 -16.95 9.35
C LEU A 68 -2.04 -17.50 8.23
N GLY A 69 -0.72 -17.43 8.38
CA GLY A 69 0.24 -17.93 7.43
C GLY A 69 1.66 -17.46 7.75
N VAL A 70 2.63 -18.02 7.02
CA VAL A 70 4.05 -17.64 7.11
C VAL A 70 4.55 -17.34 5.71
N ASN A 71 5.32 -16.28 5.56
CA ASN A 71 5.96 -15.89 4.30
C ASN A 71 7.44 -15.55 4.59
N ILE A 72 8.34 -16.02 3.74
CA ILE A 72 9.77 -15.68 3.83
C ILE A 72 10.08 -14.84 2.59
N SER A 73 10.41 -13.58 2.80
CA SER A 73 10.67 -12.64 1.70
C SER A 73 11.63 -11.55 2.16
N GLY A 74 12.62 -11.22 1.31
CA GLY A 74 13.58 -10.15 1.57
C GLY A 74 14.48 -10.38 2.79
N GLY A 75 14.85 -11.64 3.11
CA GLY A 75 15.64 -11.95 4.31
C GLY A 75 14.85 -11.79 5.62
N GLN A 76 13.52 -11.79 5.55
CA GLN A 76 12.64 -11.67 6.71
C GLN A 76 11.72 -12.87 6.84
N TYR A 77 11.63 -13.40 8.02
CA TYR A 77 10.64 -14.39 8.41
C TYR A 77 9.37 -13.68 8.89
N GLN A 78 8.29 -13.77 8.11
CA GLN A 78 7.07 -13.00 8.32
C GLN A 78 5.93 -13.91 8.73
N ILE A 79 5.35 -13.69 9.92
CA ILE A 79 4.20 -14.42 10.43
C ILE A 79 2.96 -13.53 10.30
N ILE A 80 1.97 -13.99 9.55
CA ILE A 80 0.75 -13.23 9.26
C ILE A 80 -0.24 -13.48 10.40
N ILE A 81 -0.58 -12.42 11.13
CA ILE A 81 -1.44 -12.47 12.33
C ILE A 81 -2.79 -11.79 12.09
N GLY A 82 -2.81 -10.77 11.23
CA GLY A 82 -3.98 -9.92 11.03
C GLY A 82 -4.01 -8.73 11.98
N GLN A 83 -5.21 -8.21 12.26
CA GLN A 83 -5.40 -6.94 13.00
C GLN A 83 -4.87 -6.96 14.45
N ASP A 84 -4.69 -8.12 15.04
CA ASP A 84 -4.18 -8.24 16.42
C ASP A 84 -2.65 -8.23 16.54
N VAL A 85 -1.93 -8.04 15.42
CA VAL A 85 -0.47 -8.10 15.36
C VAL A 85 0.22 -7.16 16.36
N SER A 86 -0.29 -5.93 16.55
CA SER A 86 0.30 -4.96 17.48
C SER A 86 0.19 -5.41 18.95
N LYS A 87 -0.85 -6.17 19.28
CA LYS A 87 -1.02 -6.75 20.65
C LYS A 87 -0.04 -7.90 20.85
N LEU A 88 0.11 -8.75 19.84
CA LEU A 88 1.04 -9.87 19.86
C LEU A 88 2.49 -9.39 19.88
N TYR A 89 2.83 -8.38 19.06
CA TYR A 89 4.15 -7.78 18.99
C TYR A 89 4.63 -7.29 20.37
N LYS A 90 3.77 -6.55 21.09
CA LYS A 90 4.09 -6.11 22.46
C LYS A 90 4.44 -7.27 23.38
N LYS A 91 3.79 -8.43 23.22
CA LYS A 91 4.07 -9.62 24.03
C LYS A 91 5.35 -10.32 23.60
N VAL A 92 5.64 -10.36 22.29
CA VAL A 92 6.91 -10.90 21.79
C VAL A 92 8.09 -10.06 22.28
N ILE A 93 7.98 -8.73 22.27
CA ILE A 93 9.00 -7.83 22.83
C ILE A 93 9.18 -8.08 24.34
N GLU A 94 8.07 -8.16 25.10
CA GLU A 94 8.08 -8.36 26.54
C GLU A 94 8.72 -9.73 26.93
N ILE A 95 8.37 -10.81 26.23
CA ILE A 95 8.85 -12.16 26.53
C ILE A 95 10.30 -12.37 26.03
N GLY A 96 10.64 -11.85 24.85
CA GLY A 96 11.95 -11.98 24.25
C GLY A 96 13.00 -11.03 24.84
N ASP A 97 12.56 -10.05 25.67
CA ASP A 97 13.41 -8.96 26.17
C ASP A 97 14.12 -8.20 25.05
N PHE A 98 13.37 -7.92 23.99
CA PHE A 98 13.85 -7.13 22.85
C PHE A 98 13.63 -5.64 23.09
N GLU A 99 14.58 -4.82 22.66
CA GLU A 99 14.38 -3.38 22.66
C GLU A 99 13.20 -3.01 21.73
N ASN A 100 12.34 -2.11 22.22
CA ASN A 100 11.19 -1.63 21.45
C ASN A 100 11.70 -0.79 20.27
N GLN A 101 11.83 -1.42 19.13
CA GLN A 101 12.35 -0.76 17.94
C GLN A 101 11.16 -0.31 17.08
N ASP A 102 10.92 0.99 17.06
CA ASP A 102 10.20 1.62 15.94
C ASP A 102 10.94 1.26 14.66
N ALA A 103 10.22 0.73 13.66
CA ALA A 103 10.68 0.18 12.40
C ALA A 103 12.13 0.57 12.01
N ILE A 104 13.09 -0.32 12.24
CA ILE A 104 14.51 -0.02 12.18
C ILE A 104 15.14 -0.48 10.88
N ASP A 105 16.02 0.41 10.46
CA ASP A 105 17.00 0.34 9.40
C ASP A 105 17.76 -0.99 9.28
N GLU A 106 17.68 -1.57 8.10
CA GLU A 106 18.48 -2.73 7.71
C GLU A 106 19.90 -2.29 7.36
N THR A 107 20.78 -2.25 8.34
CA THR A 107 22.22 -2.33 8.10
C THR A 107 22.81 -3.46 8.90
N LEU A 108 22.64 -4.67 8.42
CA LEU A 108 23.42 -5.82 8.85
C LEU A 108 24.42 -6.16 7.74
N ASP A 109 25.66 -6.41 8.15
CA ASP A 109 26.75 -6.86 7.28
C ASP A 109 26.41 -8.18 6.59
N GLU A 110 25.59 -8.10 5.55
CA GLU A 110 25.39 -9.20 4.63
C GLU A 110 26.63 -9.34 3.74
N ILE A 111 27.16 -10.54 3.65
CA ILE A 111 27.97 -11.00 2.53
C ILE A 111 27.30 -10.51 1.27
N LYS A 112 27.87 -9.48 0.63
CA LYS A 112 27.29 -8.81 -0.56
C LYS A 112 27.15 -9.85 -1.68
N PRO A 113 25.98 -10.45 -1.89
CA PRO A 113 25.79 -11.34 -3.00
C PRO A 113 25.79 -10.51 -4.29
N LYS A 114 26.30 -11.08 -5.37
CA LYS A 114 26.43 -10.39 -6.68
C LYS A 114 25.13 -9.70 -7.08
N LEU A 115 25.22 -8.43 -7.41
CA LEU A 115 24.12 -7.62 -7.92
C LEU A 115 23.57 -8.26 -9.21
N ASN A 116 22.35 -8.79 -9.12
CA ASN A 116 21.58 -9.28 -10.27
C ASN A 116 20.46 -8.27 -10.53
N VAL A 117 20.10 -8.07 -11.78
CA VAL A 117 19.02 -7.16 -12.23
C VAL A 117 17.74 -7.38 -11.44
N LYS A 118 17.35 -8.66 -11.19
CA LYS A 118 16.20 -9.02 -10.38
C LYS A 118 16.27 -8.46 -8.95
N ARG A 119 17.46 -8.39 -8.37
CA ARG A 119 17.69 -7.88 -7.03
C ARG A 119 17.62 -6.36 -6.98
N ILE A 120 18.12 -5.65 -8.00
CA ILE A 120 17.98 -4.20 -8.13
C ILE A 120 16.50 -3.83 -8.18
N PHE A 121 15.70 -4.53 -8.97
CA PHE A 121 14.26 -4.34 -9.02
C PHE A 121 13.60 -4.62 -7.66
N SER A 122 13.98 -5.69 -6.96
CA SER A 122 13.46 -5.99 -5.62
C SER A 122 13.76 -4.86 -4.62
N TYR A 123 14.99 -4.35 -4.59
CA TYR A 123 15.36 -3.22 -3.72
C TYR A 123 14.59 -1.94 -4.08
N PHE A 124 14.42 -1.66 -5.36
CA PHE A 124 13.64 -0.51 -5.80
C PHE A 124 12.18 -0.61 -5.33
N PHE A 125 11.54 -1.76 -5.52
CA PHE A 125 10.16 -1.97 -5.10
C PHE A 125 10.00 -1.98 -3.57
N ASP A 126 10.95 -2.55 -2.85
CA ASP A 126 11.00 -2.51 -1.38
C ASP A 126 11.11 -1.08 -0.85
N TYR A 127 11.98 -0.28 -1.48
CA TYR A 127 12.13 1.12 -1.15
C TYR A 127 10.83 1.89 -1.43
N MET A 128 10.27 1.76 -2.64
CA MET A 128 9.00 2.40 -3.02
C MET A 128 7.87 2.02 -2.05
N SER A 129 7.69 0.72 -1.80
CA SER A 129 6.66 0.22 -0.87
C SER A 129 6.85 0.78 0.54
N GLY A 130 8.08 0.78 1.06
CA GLY A 130 8.38 1.30 2.39
C GLY A 130 8.15 2.81 2.54
N VAL A 131 8.35 3.57 1.47
CA VAL A 131 8.11 5.01 1.42
C VAL A 131 6.61 5.32 1.33
N MET A 132 5.86 4.55 0.54
CA MET A 132 4.45 4.83 0.22
C MET A 132 3.47 4.27 1.26
N SER A 133 3.77 3.11 1.87
CA SER A 133 2.87 2.46 2.84
C SER A 133 2.45 3.32 4.03
N PRO A 134 3.32 4.16 4.64
CA PRO A 134 2.91 5.03 5.74
C PRO A 134 1.89 6.11 5.34
N MET A 135 1.76 6.40 4.04
CA MET A 135 0.83 7.40 3.51
C MET A 135 -0.61 6.87 3.36
N ILE A 136 -0.83 5.54 3.43
CA ILE A 136 -2.16 4.92 3.22
C ILE A 136 -3.27 5.57 4.04
N PRO A 137 -3.11 5.82 5.36
CA PRO A 137 -4.16 6.46 6.14
C PRO A 137 -4.50 7.88 5.68
N ALA A 138 -3.48 8.65 5.26
CA ALA A 138 -3.67 10.01 4.75
C ALA A 138 -4.42 10.00 3.41
N TYR A 139 -4.05 9.09 2.50
CA TYR A 139 -4.76 8.92 1.23
C TYR A 139 -6.22 8.50 1.44
N ALA A 140 -6.48 7.58 2.38
CA ALA A 140 -7.84 7.18 2.71
C ALA A 140 -8.68 8.36 3.21
N ALA A 141 -8.13 9.17 4.12
CA ALA A 141 -8.81 10.37 4.63
C ALA A 141 -9.06 11.40 3.51
N ALA A 142 -8.05 11.70 2.70
CA ALA A 142 -8.16 12.62 1.59
C ALA A 142 -9.24 12.15 0.58
N GLY A 143 -9.23 10.87 0.24
CA GLY A 143 -10.26 10.28 -0.62
C GLY A 143 -11.68 10.44 -0.07
N LEU A 144 -11.89 10.28 1.26
CA LEU A 144 -13.19 10.54 1.90
C LEU A 144 -13.62 12.00 1.75
N PHE A 145 -12.71 12.95 1.96
CA PHE A 145 -13.02 14.36 1.74
C PHE A 145 -13.44 14.64 0.29
N LYS A 146 -12.72 14.09 -0.70
CA LYS A 146 -13.11 14.24 -2.11
C LYS A 146 -14.46 13.59 -2.40
N THR A 147 -14.74 12.40 -1.81
CA THR A 147 -16.06 11.76 -1.96
C THR A 147 -17.18 12.66 -1.48
N ILE A 148 -17.03 13.28 -0.30
CA ILE A 148 -18.03 14.19 0.24
C ILE A 148 -18.22 15.40 -0.70
N ALA A 149 -17.13 16.00 -1.17
CA ALA A 149 -17.18 17.11 -2.12
C ALA A 149 -17.92 16.73 -3.41
N VAL A 150 -17.62 15.56 -4.01
CA VAL A 150 -18.28 15.06 -5.21
C VAL A 150 -19.76 14.73 -4.96
N MET A 151 -20.06 14.05 -3.84
CA MET A 151 -21.45 13.64 -3.53
C MET A 151 -22.37 14.85 -3.35
N PHE A 152 -21.95 15.85 -2.59
CA PHE A 152 -22.78 17.00 -2.30
C PHE A 152 -22.59 18.16 -3.29
N GLY A 153 -21.52 18.10 -4.09
CA GLY A 153 -21.21 19.05 -5.15
C GLY A 153 -22.10 18.90 -6.38
N PRO A 154 -21.80 19.68 -7.43
CA PRO A 154 -22.59 19.69 -8.67
C PRO A 154 -22.64 18.34 -9.40
N ASP A 155 -21.64 17.48 -9.15
CA ASP A 155 -21.45 16.23 -9.90
C ASP A 155 -22.50 15.16 -9.58
N LEU A 156 -23.07 15.15 -8.34
CA LEU A 156 -24.06 14.14 -7.94
C LEU A 156 -25.35 14.74 -7.41
N PHE A 157 -25.36 15.28 -6.18
CA PHE A 157 -26.60 15.78 -5.56
C PHE A 157 -26.86 17.26 -5.81
N GLY A 158 -25.86 18.02 -6.22
CA GLY A 158 -26.00 19.46 -6.53
C GLY A 158 -26.44 20.33 -5.34
N VAL A 159 -26.16 19.88 -4.10
CA VAL A 159 -26.50 20.60 -2.86
C VAL A 159 -25.58 21.80 -2.67
N TRP A 160 -24.30 21.65 -3.04
CA TRP A 160 -23.27 22.67 -2.95
C TRP A 160 -22.83 23.12 -4.34
N SER A 161 -22.59 24.42 -4.48
CA SER A 161 -21.87 24.98 -5.61
C SER A 161 -20.37 24.79 -5.40
N ILE A 162 -19.57 24.80 -6.47
CA ILE A 162 -18.10 24.77 -6.41
C ILE A 162 -17.49 25.97 -5.65
N THR A 163 -18.28 27.03 -5.44
CA THR A 163 -17.87 28.24 -4.71
C THR A 163 -18.32 28.24 -3.26
N ASP A 164 -19.10 27.24 -2.83
CA ASP A 164 -19.58 27.17 -1.44
C ASP A 164 -18.44 26.79 -0.48
N ASP A 165 -18.43 27.42 0.68
CA ASP A 165 -17.37 27.27 1.69
C ASP A 165 -17.14 25.81 2.10
N LEU A 166 -18.22 25.03 2.22
CA LEU A 166 -18.10 23.60 2.57
C LEU A 166 -17.49 22.79 1.44
N TYR A 167 -17.88 23.04 0.18
CA TYR A 167 -17.24 22.40 -0.97
C TYR A 167 -15.74 22.69 -1.01
N LEU A 168 -15.39 23.98 -0.89
CA LEU A 168 -14.00 24.44 -0.86
C LEU A 168 -13.22 23.84 0.31
N LEU A 169 -13.82 23.75 1.50
CA LEU A 169 -13.17 23.14 2.67
C LEU A 169 -12.80 21.68 2.41
N PHE A 170 -13.71 20.88 1.88
CA PHE A 170 -13.46 19.47 1.57
C PHE A 170 -12.45 19.30 0.42
N ASP A 171 -12.51 20.17 -0.58
CA ASP A 171 -11.55 20.18 -1.68
C ASP A 171 -10.15 20.58 -1.21
N PHE A 172 -10.01 21.57 -0.32
CA PHE A 172 -8.73 21.93 0.30
C PHE A 172 -8.16 20.79 1.16
N ALA A 173 -9.01 20.10 1.93
CA ALA A 173 -8.57 18.96 2.73
C ALA A 173 -8.05 17.80 1.86
N TYR A 174 -8.68 17.55 0.72
CA TYR A 174 -8.18 16.61 -0.28
C TYR A 174 -6.85 17.07 -0.89
N ASN A 175 -6.81 18.28 -1.42
CA ASN A 175 -5.66 18.85 -2.11
C ASN A 175 -4.42 18.96 -1.20
N ALA A 176 -4.61 19.24 0.09
CA ALA A 176 -3.52 19.31 1.05
C ALA A 176 -2.73 17.98 1.15
N CYS A 177 -3.39 16.83 1.03
CA CYS A 177 -2.71 15.54 1.05
C CYS A 177 -1.83 15.33 -0.19
N PHE A 178 -2.29 15.74 -1.35
CA PHE A 178 -1.61 15.45 -2.61
C PHE A 178 -0.63 16.55 -3.02
N TYR A 179 -1.00 17.82 -2.87
CA TYR A 179 -0.10 18.94 -3.20
C TYR A 179 1.20 18.89 -2.41
N PHE A 180 1.12 18.59 -1.10
CA PHE A 180 2.30 18.47 -0.22
C PHE A 180 2.95 17.09 -0.24
N LEU A 181 2.59 16.23 -1.17
CA LEU A 181 3.12 14.87 -1.30
C LEU A 181 4.65 14.80 -1.27
N PRO A 182 5.42 15.69 -1.96
CA PRO A 182 6.87 15.69 -1.87
C PRO A 182 7.41 15.87 -0.44
N ILE A 183 6.74 16.63 0.42
CA ILE A 183 7.15 16.81 1.83
C ILE A 183 6.90 15.53 2.62
N TYR A 184 5.71 14.92 2.47
CA TYR A 184 5.37 13.69 3.17
C TYR A 184 6.25 12.52 2.74
N LEU A 185 6.48 12.38 1.43
CA LEU A 185 7.39 11.36 0.91
C LEU A 185 8.84 11.63 1.28
N GLY A 186 9.24 12.91 1.37
CA GLY A 186 10.53 13.31 1.91
C GLY A 186 10.75 12.78 3.32
N TYR A 187 9.73 12.90 4.19
CA TYR A 187 9.75 12.34 5.54
C TYR A 187 9.86 10.81 5.53
N THR A 188 8.95 10.13 4.82
CA THR A 188 8.89 8.67 4.84
C THR A 188 10.10 8.02 4.20
N ALA A 189 10.62 8.61 3.10
CA ALA A 189 11.84 8.16 2.44
C ALA A 189 13.08 8.34 3.32
N ALA A 190 13.22 9.51 3.96
CA ALA A 190 14.32 9.77 4.89
C ALA A 190 14.27 8.82 6.09
N LYS A 191 13.09 8.58 6.67
CA LYS A 191 12.87 7.60 7.73
C LYS A 191 13.25 6.18 7.29
N LYS A 192 12.84 5.76 6.10
CA LYS A 192 13.18 4.44 5.52
C LYS A 192 14.67 4.27 5.27
N LEU A 193 15.38 5.34 4.90
CA LEU A 193 16.81 5.30 4.58
C LEU A 193 17.73 5.63 5.78
N GLY A 194 17.16 5.98 6.95
CA GLY A 194 17.89 6.29 8.16
C GLY A 194 18.65 7.64 8.10
N VAL A 195 18.15 8.59 7.30
CA VAL A 195 18.70 9.95 7.23
C VAL A 195 17.80 10.94 7.95
N ASN A 196 18.29 12.16 8.19
CA ASN A 196 17.52 13.18 8.89
C ASN A 196 16.18 13.46 8.17
N VAL A 197 15.07 13.16 8.85
CA VAL A 197 13.71 13.28 8.27
C VAL A 197 13.35 14.74 7.95
N ILE A 198 13.85 15.70 8.72
CA ILE A 198 13.57 17.12 8.47
C ILE A 198 14.29 17.60 7.20
N LEU A 199 15.50 17.11 6.94
CA LEU A 199 16.20 17.41 5.68
C LEU A 199 15.51 16.78 4.48
N GLY A 200 14.98 15.55 4.62
CA GLY A 200 14.15 14.95 3.59
C GLY A 200 12.90 15.78 3.28
N MET A 201 12.20 16.24 4.31
CA MET A 201 11.06 17.17 4.17
C MET A 201 11.47 18.50 3.55
N TYR A 202 12.61 19.03 3.93
CA TYR A 202 13.12 20.30 3.39
C TYR A 202 13.37 20.20 1.88
N VAL A 203 14.01 19.12 1.42
CA VAL A 203 14.21 18.87 0.00
C VAL A 203 12.88 18.77 -0.75
N GLY A 204 11.84 18.13 -0.15
CA GLY A 204 10.49 18.14 -0.70
C GLY A 204 9.84 19.52 -0.71
N GLY A 205 10.08 20.31 0.35
CA GLY A 205 9.54 21.65 0.49
C GLY A 205 10.07 22.64 -0.55
N ILE A 206 11.36 22.54 -0.94
CA ILE A 206 11.95 23.45 -1.95
C ILE A 206 11.27 23.33 -3.31
N MET A 207 10.76 22.13 -3.64
CA MET A 207 10.02 21.87 -4.89
C MET A 207 8.64 22.56 -4.91
N LEU A 208 8.14 22.97 -3.73
CA LEU A 208 6.80 23.55 -3.54
C LEU A 208 6.83 25.00 -3.08
N VAL A 209 8.01 25.58 -2.89
CA VAL A 209 8.12 27.00 -2.49
C VAL A 209 7.41 27.87 -3.52
N PRO A 210 6.49 28.78 -3.09
CA PRO A 210 5.71 29.60 -4.01
C PRO A 210 6.55 30.34 -5.05
N GLY A 211 7.69 30.88 -4.68
CA GLY A 211 8.60 31.55 -5.61
C GLY A 211 9.16 30.62 -6.70
N PHE A 212 9.43 29.33 -6.41
CA PHE A 212 9.84 28.38 -7.43
C PHE A 212 8.68 28.00 -8.36
N VAL A 213 7.48 27.81 -7.78
CA VAL A 213 6.25 27.52 -8.57
C VAL A 213 5.89 28.71 -9.46
N GLU A 214 6.06 29.94 -8.98
CA GLU A 214 5.83 31.17 -9.75
C GLU A 214 6.82 31.27 -10.93
N ILE A 215 8.11 31.00 -10.71
CA ILE A 215 9.11 30.94 -11.78
C ILE A 215 8.69 29.90 -12.84
N ALA A 216 8.19 28.75 -12.45
CA ALA A 216 7.73 27.71 -13.36
C ALA A 216 6.55 28.15 -14.26
N THR A 217 5.76 29.12 -13.81
CA THR A 217 4.61 29.63 -14.57
C THR A 217 4.87 30.92 -15.34
N THR A 218 5.89 31.69 -14.93
CA THR A 218 6.16 33.03 -15.47
C THR A 218 7.45 33.14 -16.30
N HIS A 219 8.39 32.22 -16.16
CA HIS A 219 9.68 32.23 -16.83
C HIS A 219 9.80 31.09 -17.81
N GLU A 220 10.48 31.34 -18.93
CA GLU A 220 10.76 30.30 -19.93
C GLU A 220 11.92 29.39 -19.52
N SER A 221 12.83 29.85 -18.67
CA SER A 221 13.99 29.07 -18.21
C SER A 221 14.46 29.50 -16.83
N PHE A 222 14.95 28.53 -16.05
CA PHE A 222 15.62 28.75 -14.79
C PHE A 222 16.88 27.89 -14.72
N THR A 223 17.99 28.49 -14.30
CA THR A 223 19.27 27.78 -14.20
C THR A 223 19.87 27.95 -12.80
N VAL A 224 20.45 26.89 -12.27
CA VAL A 224 21.24 26.91 -11.03
C VAL A 224 22.70 26.65 -11.39
N LEU A 225 23.57 27.61 -11.11
CA LEU A 225 25.00 27.56 -11.49
C LEU A 225 25.22 27.30 -12.99
N GLY A 226 24.33 27.78 -13.84
CA GLY A 226 24.37 27.55 -15.28
C GLY A 226 23.80 26.20 -15.76
N ILE A 227 23.34 25.34 -14.83
CA ILE A 227 22.70 24.07 -15.16
C ILE A 227 21.19 24.32 -15.29
N PRO A 228 20.57 23.95 -16.42
CA PRO A 228 19.14 24.16 -16.63
C PRO A 228 18.30 23.25 -15.71
N CYS A 229 17.24 23.83 -15.13
CA CYS A 229 16.20 23.08 -14.42
C CYS A 229 14.98 22.95 -15.31
N ILE A 230 14.33 21.79 -15.29
CA ILE A 230 13.00 21.65 -15.90
C ILE A 230 12.01 22.37 -15.00
N LEU A 231 11.36 23.38 -15.56
CA LEU A 231 10.30 24.12 -14.87
C LEU A 231 9.00 23.32 -14.90
N GLY A 232 8.37 23.15 -13.74
CA GLY A 232 7.12 22.43 -13.60
C GLY A 232 6.54 22.54 -12.20
N THR A 233 5.27 22.19 -12.06
CA THR A 233 4.63 22.07 -10.75
C THR A 233 4.91 20.67 -10.20
N TYR A 234 5.78 20.59 -9.21
CA TYR A 234 6.17 19.32 -8.59
C TYR A 234 5.26 18.88 -7.44
N GLY A 235 4.23 19.64 -7.12
CA GLY A 235 3.10 19.14 -6.32
C GLY A 235 2.54 17.87 -6.95
N ASN A 236 2.02 16.96 -6.15
CA ASN A 236 1.51 15.66 -6.58
C ASN A 236 2.53 14.72 -7.24
N THR A 237 3.84 15.06 -7.25
CA THR A 237 4.87 14.22 -7.85
C THR A 237 5.54 13.32 -6.82
N ILE A 238 6.01 12.16 -7.29
CA ILE A 238 6.55 11.10 -6.45
C ILE A 238 8.03 10.87 -6.70
N PHE A 239 8.42 10.72 -7.97
CA PHE A 239 9.78 10.35 -8.34
C PHE A 239 10.86 11.36 -7.97
N PRO A 240 10.66 12.67 -8.20
CA PRO A 240 11.66 13.68 -7.88
C PRO A 240 12.16 13.60 -6.45
N ILE A 241 11.23 13.55 -5.50
CA ILE A 241 11.58 13.53 -4.07
C ILE A 241 12.18 12.21 -3.62
N ILE A 242 11.65 11.07 -4.09
CA ILE A 242 12.15 9.75 -3.74
C ILE A 242 13.60 9.58 -4.20
N LEU A 243 13.92 10.00 -5.42
CA LEU A 243 15.28 9.99 -5.97
C LEU A 243 16.19 10.95 -5.22
N SER A 244 15.70 12.15 -4.90
CA SER A 244 16.45 13.15 -4.13
C SER A 244 16.84 12.65 -2.75
N VAL A 245 15.90 12.05 -2.00
CA VAL A 245 16.18 11.51 -0.67
C VAL A 245 17.08 10.27 -0.73
N PHE A 246 16.95 9.47 -1.78
CA PHE A 246 17.90 8.39 -2.02
C PHE A 246 19.34 8.90 -2.19
N ALA A 247 19.53 9.99 -2.91
CA ALA A 247 20.83 10.64 -3.04
C ALA A 247 21.28 11.29 -1.73
N LEU A 248 20.37 11.90 -0.97
CA LEU A 248 20.65 12.49 0.34
C LEU A 248 21.34 11.49 1.27
N LYS A 249 20.98 10.21 1.24
CA LYS A 249 21.66 9.15 2.01
C LYS A 249 23.15 9.07 1.72
N TYR A 250 23.55 9.26 0.50
CA TYR A 250 24.99 9.21 0.13
C TYR A 250 25.71 10.51 0.45
N VAL A 251 25.02 11.63 0.30
CA VAL A 251 25.53 12.96 0.66
C VAL A 251 25.72 13.04 2.19
N ASP A 252 24.75 12.56 2.96
CA ASP A 252 24.82 12.44 4.42
C ASP A 252 26.05 11.63 4.87
N LYS A 253 26.21 10.41 4.32
CA LYS A 253 27.39 9.57 4.59
C LYS A 253 28.72 10.20 4.19
N LEU A 254 28.74 10.99 3.14
CA LEU A 254 29.93 11.70 2.70
C LEU A 254 30.33 12.76 3.73
N PHE A 255 29.38 13.58 4.17
CA PHE A 255 29.62 14.64 5.13
C PHE A 255 29.88 14.12 6.55
N ASP A 256 29.36 12.97 6.93
CA ASP A 256 29.76 12.26 8.17
C ASP A 256 31.25 11.97 8.25
N LYS A 257 31.89 11.71 7.11
CA LYS A 257 33.34 11.45 7.07
C LYS A 257 34.20 12.70 7.01
N ILE A 258 33.66 13.81 6.53
CA ILE A 258 34.43 15.03 6.26
C ILE A 258 34.31 16.03 7.40
N ILE A 259 33.12 16.13 8.02
CA ILE A 259 32.81 17.17 9.00
C ILE A 259 33.14 16.70 10.43
N PRO A 260 34.00 17.40 11.17
CA PRO A 260 34.24 17.12 12.58
C PRO A 260 32.95 17.17 13.41
N GLN A 261 32.88 16.29 14.42
CA GLN A 261 31.68 16.14 15.27
C GLN A 261 31.21 17.43 15.95
N VAL A 262 32.15 18.33 16.27
CA VAL A 262 31.86 19.65 16.87
C VAL A 262 31.05 20.58 15.94
N LEU A 263 31.21 20.45 14.62
CA LEU A 263 30.54 21.26 13.60
C LEU A 263 29.34 20.55 12.97
N SER A 264 29.09 19.27 13.32
CA SER A 264 28.10 18.45 12.66
C SER A 264 26.68 18.95 12.84
N THR A 265 26.34 19.55 13.98
CA THR A 265 24.96 19.97 14.30
C THR A 265 24.44 21.09 13.38
N SER A 266 25.29 22.03 12.99
CA SER A 266 24.85 23.22 12.21
C SER A 266 25.40 23.23 10.79
N PHE A 267 26.67 22.86 10.60
CA PHE A 267 27.33 22.94 9.30
C PHE A 267 27.00 21.75 8.39
N LYS A 268 26.86 20.55 8.96
CA LYS A 268 26.54 19.35 8.15
C LYS A 268 25.20 19.52 7.42
N PRO A 269 24.06 19.83 8.10
CA PRO A 269 22.79 20.01 7.42
C PRO A 269 22.84 21.12 6.35
N PHE A 270 23.54 22.22 6.61
CA PHE A 270 23.70 23.30 5.64
C PHE A 270 24.43 22.83 4.37
N LEU A 271 25.55 22.12 4.51
CA LEU A 271 26.34 21.63 3.38
C LEU A 271 25.61 20.52 2.61
N GLU A 272 24.89 19.66 3.32
CA GLU A 272 24.02 18.66 2.69
C GLU A 272 22.97 19.32 1.80
N LEU A 273 22.26 20.31 2.31
CA LEU A 273 21.26 21.06 1.53
C LEU A 273 21.90 21.85 0.40
N LEU A 274 23.06 22.47 0.62
CA LEU A 274 23.78 23.21 -0.42
C LEU A 274 24.09 22.32 -1.64
N VAL A 275 24.42 21.06 -1.43
CA VAL A 275 24.62 20.05 -2.48
C VAL A 275 23.29 19.51 -3.00
N MET A 276 22.36 19.23 -2.10
CA MET A 276 21.10 18.60 -2.49
C MET A 276 20.16 19.50 -3.28
N LEU A 277 20.16 20.83 -3.05
CA LEU A 277 19.28 21.74 -3.77
C LEU A 277 19.53 21.75 -5.29
N PRO A 278 20.79 21.95 -5.80
CA PRO A 278 21.05 21.81 -7.21
C PRO A 278 20.75 20.41 -7.74
N LEU A 279 21.12 19.35 -7.00
CA LEU A 279 20.85 17.98 -7.41
C LEU A 279 19.35 17.69 -7.53
N ALA A 280 18.56 18.14 -6.57
CA ALA A 280 17.13 17.95 -6.58
C ALA A 280 16.49 18.64 -7.81
N LEU A 281 16.78 19.93 -8.01
CA LEU A 281 16.11 20.74 -9.02
C LEU A 281 16.65 20.47 -10.45
N CYS A 282 17.97 20.33 -10.62
CA CYS A 282 18.58 20.22 -11.95
C CYS A 282 18.77 18.77 -12.41
N LEU A 283 18.74 17.79 -11.51
CA LEU A 283 18.94 16.38 -11.87
C LEU A 283 17.71 15.52 -11.58
N PHE A 284 17.25 15.48 -10.32
CA PHE A 284 16.19 14.54 -9.93
C PHE A 284 14.79 14.99 -10.34
N CYS A 285 14.52 16.27 -10.38
CA CYS A 285 13.29 16.80 -10.96
C CYS A 285 13.16 16.44 -12.44
N PRO A 286 14.15 16.72 -13.32
CA PRO A 286 14.13 16.28 -14.70
C PRO A 286 13.98 14.77 -14.88
N ILE A 287 14.78 13.98 -14.14
CA ILE A 287 14.70 12.52 -14.23
C ILE A 287 13.31 12.02 -13.80
N GLY A 288 12.77 12.58 -12.71
CA GLY A 288 11.43 12.23 -12.22
C GLY A 288 10.34 12.57 -13.24
N THR A 289 10.44 13.70 -13.93
CA THR A 289 9.54 14.09 -15.03
C THR A 289 9.62 13.10 -16.19
N LEU A 290 10.85 12.77 -16.66
CA LEU A 290 11.05 11.79 -17.73
C LEU A 290 10.48 10.41 -17.37
N ILE A 291 10.63 9.96 -16.13
CA ILE A 291 10.03 8.71 -15.67
C ILE A 291 8.48 8.83 -15.72
N GLY A 292 7.91 9.93 -15.27
CA GLY A 292 6.48 10.19 -15.33
C GLY A 292 5.93 10.18 -16.76
N GLU A 293 6.61 10.85 -17.69
CA GLU A 293 6.26 10.86 -19.10
C GLU A 293 6.37 9.47 -19.73
N GLY A 294 7.42 8.71 -19.42
CA GLY A 294 7.57 7.33 -19.89
C GLY A 294 6.44 6.43 -19.41
N ILE A 295 6.00 6.61 -18.16
CA ILE A 295 4.85 5.91 -17.59
C ILE A 295 3.55 6.32 -18.31
N ALA A 296 3.34 7.61 -18.54
CA ALA A 296 2.18 8.10 -19.26
C ALA A 296 2.10 7.50 -20.68
N GLN A 297 3.25 7.43 -21.39
CA GLN A 297 3.32 6.77 -22.71
C GLN A 297 3.00 5.28 -22.63
N LEU A 298 3.49 4.57 -21.61
CA LEU A 298 3.16 3.16 -21.39
C LEU A 298 1.64 2.96 -21.18
N ILE A 299 1.01 3.83 -20.40
CA ILE A 299 -0.44 3.80 -20.17
C ILE A 299 -1.21 4.05 -21.48
N LEU A 300 -0.77 5.00 -22.29
CA LEU A 300 -1.35 5.25 -23.61
C LEU A 300 -1.22 4.02 -24.54
N MET A 301 -0.10 3.32 -24.49
CA MET A 301 0.06 2.04 -25.24
C MET A 301 -0.92 0.97 -24.73
N LEU A 302 -1.10 0.85 -23.41
CA LEU A 302 -2.05 -0.08 -22.83
C LEU A 302 -3.51 0.26 -23.18
N ASN A 303 -3.84 1.54 -23.32
CA ASN A 303 -5.15 2.00 -23.75
C ASN A 303 -5.54 1.46 -25.13
N ASN A 304 -4.56 1.27 -26.01
CA ASN A 304 -4.74 0.66 -27.33
C ASN A 304 -4.73 -0.88 -27.31
N ALA A 305 -4.60 -1.50 -26.15
CA ALA A 305 -4.51 -2.95 -25.98
C ALA A 305 -5.51 -3.47 -24.91
N PRO A 306 -6.82 -3.36 -25.13
CA PRO A 306 -7.85 -3.66 -24.12
C PRO A 306 -7.75 -5.10 -23.59
N ILE A 307 -7.32 -6.06 -24.40
CA ILE A 307 -7.13 -7.45 -23.96
C ILE A 307 -6.03 -7.52 -22.88
N ILE A 308 -4.88 -6.88 -23.11
CA ILE A 308 -3.76 -6.89 -22.14
C ILE A 308 -4.18 -6.19 -20.87
N THR A 309 -4.84 -5.04 -20.98
CA THR A 309 -5.34 -4.25 -19.84
C THR A 309 -6.35 -5.04 -19.01
N GLY A 310 -7.30 -5.72 -19.64
CA GLY A 310 -8.28 -6.56 -18.97
C GLY A 310 -7.63 -7.76 -18.25
N ILE A 311 -6.63 -8.41 -18.86
CA ILE A 311 -5.87 -9.50 -18.24
C ILE A 311 -5.07 -9.00 -17.04
N VAL A 312 -4.35 -7.89 -17.16
CA VAL A 312 -3.56 -7.29 -16.07
C VAL A 312 -4.48 -6.88 -14.91
N GLY A 313 -5.64 -6.27 -15.21
CA GLY A 313 -6.65 -5.94 -14.20
C GLY A 313 -7.16 -7.17 -13.47
N GLY A 314 -7.45 -8.26 -14.21
CA GLY A 314 -7.91 -9.53 -13.64
C GLY A 314 -6.84 -10.24 -12.78
N LEU A 315 -5.57 -10.05 -13.10
CA LEU A 315 -4.44 -10.59 -12.34
C LEU A 315 -3.97 -9.66 -11.21
N TRP A 316 -4.58 -8.51 -11.03
CA TRP A 316 -4.24 -7.55 -9.98
C TRP A 316 -4.22 -8.15 -8.56
N PRO A 317 -5.12 -9.06 -8.16
CA PRO A 317 -5.06 -9.73 -6.86
C PRO A 317 -3.75 -10.45 -6.59
N PHE A 318 -3.08 -10.99 -7.61
CA PHE A 318 -1.78 -11.67 -7.45
C PHE A 318 -0.65 -10.66 -7.22
N LEU A 319 -0.76 -9.45 -7.78
CA LEU A 319 0.14 -8.36 -7.46
C LEU A 319 -0.06 -7.85 -6.03
N ILE A 320 -1.30 -7.88 -5.52
CA ILE A 320 -1.58 -7.59 -4.10
C ILE A 320 -0.91 -8.63 -3.20
N LEU A 321 -1.03 -9.93 -3.52
CA LEU A 321 -0.41 -11.02 -2.77
C LEU A 321 1.11 -10.87 -2.65
N THR A 322 1.76 -10.40 -3.70
CA THR A 322 3.21 -10.21 -3.73
C THR A 322 3.65 -8.85 -3.18
N GLY A 323 2.71 -7.94 -2.88
CA GLY A 323 2.98 -6.56 -2.51
C GLY A 323 3.41 -5.67 -3.68
N MET A 324 3.45 -6.20 -4.91
CA MET A 324 3.90 -5.48 -6.11
C MET A 324 2.88 -4.46 -6.64
N HIS A 325 1.62 -4.55 -6.20
CA HIS A 325 0.56 -3.62 -6.62
C HIS A 325 0.82 -2.18 -6.16
N MET A 326 1.36 -1.97 -4.95
CA MET A 326 1.59 -0.63 -4.41
C MET A 326 2.61 0.17 -5.25
N PRO A 327 3.80 -0.35 -5.57
CA PRO A 327 4.72 0.33 -6.46
C PRO A 327 4.10 0.66 -7.82
N ILE A 328 3.34 -0.26 -8.42
CA ILE A 328 2.68 -0.01 -9.72
C ILE A 328 1.60 1.06 -9.59
N LEU A 329 0.78 0.97 -8.55
CA LEU A 329 -0.25 1.97 -8.26
C LEU A 329 0.36 3.38 -8.17
N TYR A 330 1.40 3.55 -7.36
CA TYR A 330 1.99 4.85 -7.09
C TYR A 330 2.96 5.34 -8.16
N ALA A 331 3.62 4.43 -8.86
CA ALA A 331 4.57 4.80 -9.90
C ALA A 331 3.93 4.97 -11.29
N VAL A 332 2.84 4.25 -11.55
CA VAL A 332 2.23 4.19 -12.89
C VAL A 332 0.84 4.81 -12.89
N MET A 333 -0.04 4.33 -12.01
CA MET A 333 -1.48 4.62 -12.12
C MET A 333 -1.84 6.00 -11.56
N LEU A 334 -1.39 6.33 -10.35
CA LEU A 334 -1.73 7.60 -9.69
C LEU A 334 -1.13 8.84 -10.37
N PRO A 335 0.14 8.86 -10.81
CA PRO A 335 0.67 10.01 -11.53
C PRO A 335 -0.14 10.34 -12.79
N ASN A 336 -0.55 9.32 -13.55
CA ASN A 336 -1.40 9.52 -14.71
C ASN A 336 -2.79 10.04 -14.30
N LEU A 337 -3.43 9.39 -13.32
CA LEU A 337 -4.75 9.79 -12.84
C LEU A 337 -4.76 11.23 -12.32
N TYR A 338 -3.71 11.66 -11.60
CA TYR A 338 -3.62 13.04 -11.10
C TYR A 338 -3.32 14.08 -12.18
N SER A 339 -2.58 13.71 -13.22
CA SER A 339 -2.28 14.64 -14.32
C SER A 339 -3.47 14.88 -15.22
N VAL A 340 -4.29 13.85 -15.47
CA VAL A 340 -5.41 13.88 -16.43
C VAL A 340 -6.78 13.98 -15.75
N GLY A 341 -6.87 13.53 -14.48
CA GLY A 341 -8.14 13.52 -13.73
C GLY A 341 -8.98 12.25 -13.92
N TYR A 342 -8.62 11.39 -14.88
CA TYR A 342 -9.30 10.13 -15.15
C TYR A 342 -8.35 9.08 -15.71
N ASP A 343 -8.77 7.82 -15.68
CA ASP A 343 -8.07 6.68 -16.27
C ASP A 343 -9.06 5.80 -17.04
N THR A 344 -8.73 5.51 -18.29
CA THR A 344 -9.53 4.67 -19.20
C THR A 344 -9.01 3.24 -19.30
N THR A 345 -8.00 2.89 -18.51
CA THR A 345 -7.23 1.67 -18.69
C THR A 345 -7.18 0.82 -17.41
N LEU A 346 -6.07 0.96 -16.71
CA LEU A 346 -5.67 0.04 -15.67
C LEU A 346 -6.50 0.20 -14.39
N MET A 347 -6.83 1.44 -14.00
CA MET A 347 -7.64 1.70 -12.79
C MET A 347 -9.05 1.13 -12.93
N ALA A 348 -9.69 1.30 -14.09
CA ALA A 348 -11.02 0.75 -14.34
C ALA A 348 -11.00 -0.79 -14.26
N ALA A 349 -10.00 -1.44 -14.85
CA ALA A 349 -9.88 -2.89 -14.82
C ALA A 349 -9.51 -3.43 -13.42
N THR A 350 -8.60 -2.77 -12.70
CA THR A 350 -8.18 -3.21 -11.37
C THR A 350 -9.26 -2.99 -10.30
N ALA A 351 -10.15 -2.03 -10.49
CA ALA A 351 -11.28 -1.80 -9.60
C ALA A 351 -12.21 -3.02 -9.48
N LEU A 352 -12.23 -3.89 -10.50
CA LEU A 352 -13.02 -5.13 -10.48
C LEU A 352 -12.45 -6.22 -9.57
N THR A 353 -11.24 -6.05 -9.05
CA THR A 353 -10.70 -6.90 -7.99
C THR A 353 -11.62 -6.95 -6.76
N ASN A 354 -12.22 -5.83 -6.38
CA ASN A 354 -13.09 -5.76 -5.20
C ASN A 354 -14.37 -6.60 -5.36
N PRO A 355 -15.17 -6.47 -6.43
CA PRO A 355 -16.33 -7.36 -6.66
C PRO A 355 -15.91 -8.82 -6.84
N ALA A 356 -14.77 -9.11 -7.45
CA ALA A 356 -14.29 -10.48 -7.56
C ALA A 356 -13.95 -11.07 -6.18
N LEU A 357 -13.25 -10.33 -5.30
CA LEU A 357 -12.98 -10.75 -3.91
C LEU A 357 -14.27 -10.93 -3.10
N LEU A 358 -15.26 -10.07 -3.31
CA LEU A 358 -16.58 -10.22 -2.71
C LEU A 358 -17.23 -11.54 -3.13
N GLY A 359 -17.20 -11.88 -4.42
CA GLY A 359 -17.70 -13.15 -4.96
C GLY A 359 -17.01 -14.35 -4.33
N MET A 360 -15.68 -14.32 -4.22
CA MET A 360 -14.89 -15.37 -3.57
C MET A 360 -15.27 -15.53 -2.09
N THR A 361 -15.45 -14.43 -1.38
CA THR A 361 -15.74 -14.43 0.06
C THR A 361 -17.15 -14.96 0.35
N ILE A 362 -18.15 -14.51 -0.42
CA ILE A 362 -19.54 -14.99 -0.27
C ILE A 362 -19.64 -16.46 -0.62
N ALA A 363 -18.97 -16.93 -1.69
CA ALA A 363 -18.91 -18.34 -2.04
C ALA A 363 -18.33 -19.19 -0.89
N ALA A 364 -17.26 -18.71 -0.24
CA ALA A 364 -16.65 -19.37 0.90
C ALA A 364 -17.59 -19.39 2.12
N LEU A 365 -18.28 -18.29 2.45
CA LEU A 365 -19.25 -18.21 3.54
C LEU A 365 -20.42 -19.19 3.37
N LEU A 366 -20.86 -19.40 2.14
CA LEU A 366 -21.97 -20.32 1.85
C LEU A 366 -21.53 -21.78 1.81
N ARG A 367 -20.27 -22.06 1.41
CA ARG A 367 -19.75 -23.40 1.22
C ARG A 367 -19.19 -24.02 2.48
N ILE A 368 -18.55 -23.21 3.33
CA ILE A 368 -17.89 -23.66 4.56
C ILE A 368 -18.91 -23.73 5.69
N LYS A 369 -19.02 -24.91 6.31
CA LYS A 369 -19.99 -25.20 7.38
C LYS A 369 -19.41 -25.12 8.78
N ASN A 370 -18.08 -25.34 8.92
CA ASN A 370 -17.42 -25.18 10.22
C ASN A 370 -17.63 -23.76 10.77
N LYS A 371 -18.23 -23.67 11.94
CA LYS A 371 -18.69 -22.41 12.56
C LYS A 371 -17.52 -21.44 12.86
N GLN A 372 -16.39 -21.97 13.32
CA GLN A 372 -15.23 -21.15 13.66
C GLN A 372 -14.60 -20.55 12.39
N GLU A 373 -14.42 -21.36 11.37
CA GLU A 373 -13.87 -20.92 10.09
C GLU A 373 -14.80 -19.92 9.38
N ARG A 374 -16.09 -20.16 9.41
CA ARG A 374 -17.10 -19.25 8.85
C ARG A 374 -17.09 -17.88 9.57
N ASN A 375 -16.91 -17.84 10.89
CA ASN A 375 -16.76 -16.60 11.63
C ASN A 375 -15.47 -15.85 11.27
N ASN A 376 -14.37 -16.58 11.06
CA ASN A 376 -13.11 -15.98 10.58
C ASN A 376 -13.30 -15.34 9.20
N ILE A 377 -13.96 -16.06 8.27
CA ILE A 377 -14.23 -15.54 6.92
C ILE A 377 -15.17 -14.35 6.96
N PHE A 378 -16.15 -14.34 7.86
CA PHE A 378 -17.02 -13.18 8.06
C PHE A 378 -16.24 -11.97 8.57
N GLY A 379 -15.27 -12.17 9.46
CA GLY A 379 -14.33 -11.12 9.86
C GLY A 379 -13.51 -10.57 8.69
N MET A 380 -13.04 -11.44 7.79
CA MET A 380 -12.33 -11.03 6.56
C MET A 380 -13.25 -10.28 5.59
N PHE A 381 -14.51 -10.71 5.46
CA PHE A 381 -15.54 -10.00 4.69
C PHE A 381 -15.73 -8.56 5.17
N ILE A 382 -15.85 -8.35 6.48
CA ILE A 382 -15.96 -7.01 7.06
C ILE A 382 -14.68 -6.19 6.83
N ALA A 383 -13.51 -6.78 7.07
CA ALA A 383 -12.23 -6.11 6.85
C ALA A 383 -12.05 -5.63 5.41
N HIS A 384 -12.50 -6.43 4.43
CA HIS A 384 -12.42 -6.06 3.02
C HIS A 384 -13.47 -5.02 2.63
N ASN A 385 -14.75 -5.27 2.92
CA ASN A 385 -15.84 -4.43 2.38
C ASN A 385 -16.05 -3.12 3.16
N VAL A 386 -15.69 -3.10 4.45
CA VAL A 386 -15.79 -1.90 5.30
C VAL A 386 -14.42 -1.25 5.50
N GLY A 387 -13.38 -2.05 5.71
CA GLY A 387 -12.03 -1.56 5.97
C GLY A 387 -11.17 -1.35 4.72
N GLY A 388 -11.59 -1.81 3.54
CA GLY A 388 -10.84 -1.69 2.28
C GLY A 388 -9.55 -2.53 2.22
N ILE A 389 -9.41 -3.54 3.08
CA ILE A 389 -8.18 -4.34 3.21
C ILE A 389 -8.40 -5.68 2.53
N SER A 390 -7.78 -5.89 1.37
CA SER A 390 -7.96 -7.10 0.54
C SER A 390 -7.15 -8.30 1.02
N GLU A 391 -6.02 -8.04 1.69
CA GLU A 391 -5.06 -9.06 2.11
C GLU A 391 -5.67 -10.16 3.01
N PRO A 392 -6.52 -9.87 4.01
CA PRO A 392 -7.13 -10.93 4.82
C PRO A 392 -7.91 -11.94 3.99
N VAL A 393 -8.64 -11.49 2.97
CA VAL A 393 -9.40 -12.35 2.07
C VAL A 393 -8.46 -13.18 1.19
N LEU A 394 -7.46 -12.53 0.61
CA LEU A 394 -6.49 -13.18 -0.28
C LEU A 394 -5.67 -14.25 0.44
N TYR A 395 -5.18 -13.96 1.64
CA TYR A 395 -4.42 -14.93 2.42
C TYR A 395 -5.31 -15.96 3.12
N GLY A 396 -6.40 -15.52 3.74
CA GLY A 396 -7.27 -16.38 4.54
C GLY A 396 -8.16 -17.31 3.75
N ILE A 397 -8.51 -16.95 2.49
CA ILE A 397 -9.27 -17.80 1.58
C ILE A 397 -8.40 -18.21 0.40
N GLY A 398 -7.82 -17.26 -0.31
CA GLY A 398 -7.10 -17.50 -1.56
C GLY A 398 -5.90 -18.45 -1.37
N ILE A 399 -4.94 -18.07 -0.55
CA ILE A 399 -3.73 -18.89 -0.32
C ILE A 399 -4.05 -20.14 0.48
N LYS A 400 -4.91 -20.03 1.48
CA LYS A 400 -5.25 -21.17 2.35
C LYS A 400 -5.87 -22.33 1.58
N TYR A 401 -6.82 -22.06 0.68
CA TYR A 401 -7.52 -23.10 -0.09
C TYR A 401 -7.02 -23.23 -1.53
N LYS A 402 -6.21 -22.31 -2.04
CA LYS A 402 -5.58 -22.23 -3.37
C LYS A 402 -6.56 -22.21 -4.56
N LYS A 403 -7.51 -23.12 -4.62
CA LYS A 403 -8.49 -23.22 -5.72
C LYS A 403 -9.36 -21.97 -5.92
N PRO A 404 -9.80 -21.23 -4.86
CA PRO A 404 -10.52 -19.97 -5.04
C PRO A 404 -9.77 -18.92 -5.86
N LEU A 405 -8.43 -18.95 -5.86
CA LEU A 405 -7.61 -18.05 -6.68
C LEU A 405 -7.85 -18.22 -8.18
N ILE A 406 -8.24 -19.42 -8.63
CA ILE A 406 -8.58 -19.69 -10.04
C ILE A 406 -9.87 -18.92 -10.39
N GLY A 407 -10.88 -19.01 -9.52
CA GLY A 407 -12.12 -18.25 -9.70
C GLY A 407 -11.87 -16.74 -9.71
N LEU A 408 -11.02 -16.29 -8.80
CA LEU A 408 -10.65 -14.88 -8.69
C LEU A 408 -9.95 -14.36 -9.96
N ALA A 409 -9.00 -15.13 -10.51
CA ALA A 409 -8.31 -14.78 -11.76
C ALA A 409 -9.28 -14.71 -12.94
N ILE A 410 -10.07 -15.76 -13.14
CA ILE A 410 -10.99 -15.84 -14.29
C ILE A 410 -12.07 -14.76 -14.19
N GLY A 411 -12.69 -14.59 -13.02
CA GLY A 411 -13.72 -13.56 -12.83
C GLY A 411 -13.19 -12.15 -12.99
N GLY A 412 -12.00 -11.86 -12.43
CA GLY A 412 -11.33 -10.59 -12.62
C GLY A 412 -10.98 -10.31 -14.09
N ILE A 413 -10.48 -11.32 -14.84
CA ILE A 413 -10.20 -11.17 -16.28
C ILE A 413 -11.49 -10.93 -17.07
N CYS A 414 -12.56 -11.70 -16.82
CA CYS A 414 -13.83 -11.52 -17.53
C CYS A 414 -14.41 -10.12 -17.31
N GLY A 415 -14.46 -9.67 -16.07
CA GLY A 415 -14.90 -8.31 -15.74
C GLY A 415 -13.96 -7.25 -16.32
N GLY A 416 -12.66 -7.43 -16.16
CA GLY A 416 -11.63 -6.53 -16.70
C GLY A 416 -11.73 -6.36 -18.21
N LEU A 417 -11.88 -7.44 -18.96
CA LEU A 417 -12.12 -7.39 -20.41
C LEU A 417 -13.39 -6.63 -20.74
N PHE A 418 -14.48 -6.88 -20.01
CA PHE A 418 -15.74 -6.18 -20.26
C PHE A 418 -15.58 -4.66 -20.12
N VAL A 419 -15.02 -4.17 -19.02
CA VAL A 419 -14.89 -2.71 -18.82
C VAL A 419 -13.89 -2.07 -19.77
N THR A 420 -12.83 -2.77 -20.18
CA THR A 420 -11.87 -2.24 -21.15
C THR A 420 -12.44 -2.19 -22.56
N PHE A 421 -13.21 -3.20 -22.99
CA PHE A 421 -13.89 -3.18 -24.29
C PHE A 421 -15.05 -2.18 -24.36
N THR A 422 -15.68 -1.87 -23.23
CA THR A 422 -16.74 -0.87 -23.16
C THR A 422 -16.23 0.52 -22.81
N HIS A 423 -14.90 0.70 -22.76
CA HIS A 423 -14.25 1.98 -22.48
C HIS A 423 -14.75 2.68 -21.21
N VAL A 424 -14.97 1.89 -20.16
CA VAL A 424 -15.34 2.42 -18.85
C VAL A 424 -14.22 3.27 -18.28
N VAL A 425 -14.56 4.48 -17.87
CA VAL A 425 -13.60 5.47 -17.35
C VAL A 425 -13.65 5.49 -15.82
N TYR A 426 -12.50 5.39 -15.19
CA TYR A 426 -12.31 5.62 -13.76
C TYR A 426 -11.94 7.07 -13.52
N TYR A 427 -12.68 7.78 -12.68
CA TYR A 427 -12.36 9.15 -12.30
C TYR A 427 -11.68 9.22 -10.94
N LEU A 428 -11.01 10.34 -10.69
CA LEU A 428 -10.36 10.58 -9.41
C LEU A 428 -11.40 10.53 -8.30
N GLY A 429 -11.29 9.50 -7.49
CA GLY A 429 -12.20 9.25 -6.39
C GLY A 429 -11.47 8.64 -5.21
N PRO A 430 -12.17 8.43 -4.11
CA PRO A 430 -11.57 7.83 -2.93
C PRO A 430 -11.10 6.40 -3.22
N ASN A 431 -9.86 6.13 -2.92
CA ASN A 431 -9.31 4.78 -2.92
C ASN A 431 -9.77 4.04 -1.63
N ILE A 432 -11.08 3.90 -1.46
CA ILE A 432 -11.75 3.42 -0.26
C ILE A 432 -12.66 2.24 -0.62
N PRO A 433 -13.14 1.46 0.36
CA PRO A 433 -13.80 0.17 0.14
C PRO A 433 -14.82 0.18 -0.99
N PHE A 434 -14.98 -0.99 -1.61
CA PHE A 434 -15.77 -1.32 -2.80
C PHE A 434 -17.00 -0.41 -3.09
N ILE A 435 -17.80 -0.08 -2.10
CA ILE A 435 -19.01 0.75 -2.27
C ILE A 435 -18.65 2.16 -2.72
N TYR A 436 -17.62 2.75 -2.15
CA TYR A 436 -17.19 4.12 -2.46
C TYR A 436 -16.39 4.22 -3.75
N THR A 437 -15.56 3.21 -4.06
CA THR A 437 -14.84 3.15 -5.35
C THR A 437 -15.81 3.15 -6.53
N SER A 438 -16.99 2.56 -6.36
CA SER A 438 -18.05 2.57 -7.38
C SER A 438 -18.50 3.98 -7.75
N LEU A 439 -18.48 4.92 -6.81
CA LEU A 439 -18.88 6.32 -7.05
C LEU A 439 -17.89 7.05 -7.98
N SER A 440 -16.63 6.61 -8.04
CA SER A 440 -15.62 7.15 -8.98
C SER A 440 -16.00 6.97 -10.44
N PHE A 441 -16.91 6.04 -10.75
CA PHE A 441 -17.40 5.80 -12.11
C PHE A 441 -18.61 6.67 -12.47
N PHE A 442 -19.23 7.30 -11.48
CA PHE A 442 -20.42 8.12 -11.70
C PHE A 442 -20.09 9.45 -12.39
N GLN A 443 -18.88 9.99 -12.19
CA GLN A 443 -18.43 11.23 -12.85
C GLN A 443 -18.41 11.12 -14.38
N GLY A 444 -18.29 9.93 -14.94
CA GLY A 444 -18.40 9.66 -16.38
C GLY A 444 -19.85 9.57 -16.90
N GLY A 445 -20.83 9.95 -16.06
CA GLY A 445 -22.25 9.86 -16.38
C GLY A 445 -22.87 8.49 -16.09
N THR A 446 -24.20 8.45 -16.14
CA THR A 446 -24.99 7.27 -15.78
C THR A 446 -24.62 6.04 -16.59
N MET A 447 -24.32 6.16 -17.88
CA MET A 447 -23.95 5.04 -18.74
C MET A 447 -22.61 4.44 -18.31
N ASN A 448 -21.61 5.25 -18.01
CA ASN A 448 -20.30 4.80 -17.52
C ASN A 448 -20.45 4.00 -16.21
N PHE A 449 -21.26 4.48 -15.29
CA PHE A 449 -21.56 3.80 -14.04
C PHE A 449 -22.30 2.47 -14.26
N ILE A 450 -23.31 2.42 -15.14
CA ILE A 450 -24.04 1.19 -15.47
C ILE A 450 -23.08 0.14 -16.07
N LEU A 451 -22.24 0.54 -17.03
CA LEU A 451 -21.25 -0.36 -17.63
C LEU A 451 -20.26 -0.90 -16.59
N TYR A 452 -19.79 -0.05 -15.67
CA TYR A 452 -18.99 -0.52 -14.54
C TYR A 452 -19.74 -1.55 -13.67
N LEU A 453 -21.01 -1.30 -13.33
CA LEU A 453 -21.82 -2.22 -12.53
C LEU A 453 -22.00 -3.58 -13.24
N ILE A 454 -22.19 -3.59 -14.54
CA ILE A 454 -22.28 -4.83 -15.33
C ILE A 454 -20.94 -5.58 -15.24
N GLY A 455 -19.80 -4.90 -15.43
CA GLY A 455 -18.47 -5.48 -15.26
C GLY A 455 -18.24 -6.03 -13.84
N ALA A 456 -18.70 -5.32 -12.83
CA ALA A 456 -18.64 -5.74 -11.44
C ALA A 456 -19.48 -6.99 -11.17
N ILE A 457 -20.69 -7.06 -11.73
CA ILE A 457 -21.57 -8.25 -11.64
C ILE A 457 -20.92 -9.45 -12.36
N ILE A 458 -20.29 -9.24 -13.51
CA ILE A 458 -19.56 -10.29 -14.22
C ILE A 458 -18.39 -10.80 -13.36
N ALA A 459 -17.54 -9.90 -12.85
CA ALA A 459 -16.41 -10.28 -12.02
C ALA A 459 -16.85 -11.02 -10.76
N PHE A 460 -17.85 -10.50 -10.07
CA PHE A 460 -18.46 -11.14 -8.90
C PHE A 460 -19.04 -12.51 -9.23
N GLY A 461 -19.93 -12.59 -10.21
CA GLY A 461 -20.69 -13.78 -10.54
C GLY A 461 -19.81 -14.92 -11.02
N VAL A 462 -18.87 -14.65 -11.91
CA VAL A 462 -17.92 -15.67 -12.41
C VAL A 462 -17.03 -16.16 -11.28
N THR A 463 -16.47 -15.25 -10.47
CA THR A 463 -15.66 -15.63 -9.30
C THR A 463 -16.47 -16.46 -8.31
N PHE A 464 -17.68 -16.01 -7.99
CA PHE A 464 -18.60 -16.72 -7.08
C PHE A 464 -18.90 -18.14 -7.56
N VAL A 465 -19.32 -18.30 -8.80
CA VAL A 465 -19.71 -19.61 -9.35
C VAL A 465 -18.52 -20.58 -9.35
N ILE A 466 -17.36 -20.13 -9.85
CA ILE A 466 -16.16 -20.98 -9.90
C ILE A 466 -15.71 -21.33 -8.47
N THR A 467 -15.66 -20.38 -7.57
CA THR A 467 -15.24 -20.61 -6.17
C THR A 467 -16.24 -21.54 -5.46
N TYR A 468 -17.54 -21.35 -5.66
CA TYR A 468 -18.57 -22.18 -5.02
C TYR A 468 -18.53 -23.63 -5.50
N LEU A 469 -18.33 -23.86 -6.82
CA LEU A 469 -18.33 -25.21 -7.42
C LEU A 469 -16.99 -25.93 -7.26
N TYR A 470 -15.87 -25.23 -7.42
CA TYR A 470 -14.53 -25.82 -7.51
C TYR A 470 -13.55 -25.34 -6.45
N GLY A 471 -13.88 -24.29 -5.67
CA GLY A 471 -12.95 -23.63 -4.76
C GLY A 471 -12.54 -24.49 -3.56
N PHE A 472 -13.29 -25.54 -3.22
CA PHE A 472 -13.07 -26.35 -2.02
C PHE A 472 -13.10 -27.83 -2.36
N ASP A 473 -12.22 -28.62 -1.74
CA ASP A 473 -12.21 -30.06 -1.92
C ASP A 473 -13.41 -30.73 -1.21
N LYS A 474 -14.12 -31.60 -1.92
CA LYS A 474 -15.35 -32.25 -1.40
C LYS A 474 -15.12 -33.04 -0.11
N ASN A 475 -13.90 -33.45 0.15
CA ASN A 475 -13.50 -34.25 1.32
C ASN A 475 -13.02 -33.39 2.51
N ASP A 476 -12.91 -32.09 2.35
CA ASP A 476 -12.46 -31.19 3.43
C ASP A 476 -13.44 -31.24 4.62
N LEU A 477 -12.89 -31.47 5.81
CA LEU A 477 -13.66 -31.52 7.06
C LEU A 477 -14.42 -30.21 7.35
N ILE A 478 -13.92 -29.08 6.83
CA ILE A 478 -14.55 -27.75 6.96
C ILE A 478 -15.92 -27.65 6.25
N LEU A 479 -16.21 -28.54 5.30
CA LEU A 479 -17.50 -28.61 4.58
C LEU A 479 -18.55 -29.44 5.34
N LYS A 480 -18.16 -30.12 6.42
CA LYS A 480 -19.07 -30.90 7.27
C LYS A 480 -19.49 -30.07 8.47
N GLU A 481 -20.74 -30.20 8.88
CA GLU A 481 -21.20 -29.64 10.15
C GLU A 481 -20.49 -30.39 11.29
N GLU A 482 -19.95 -29.64 12.24
CA GLU A 482 -19.55 -30.24 13.52
C GLU A 482 -20.81 -30.78 14.19
N LYS A 483 -20.86 -32.11 14.43
CA LYS A 483 -21.92 -32.77 15.19
C LYS A 483 -21.84 -32.38 16.65
#